data_95f6f2dada4c600a4d2bee4fc71ab559
#
_entry.id   95f6f2dada4c600a4d2bee4fc71ab559
#
_cell.length_a   1.000
_cell.length_b   1.000
_cell.length_c   1.000
_cell.angle_alpha   90.00
_cell.angle_beta   90.00
_cell.angle_gamma   90.00
#
_symmetry.space_group_name_H-M   'P 1'
#
loop_
_entity.id
_entity.type
_entity.pdbx_description
1 polymer ?
#
loop_
_entity_poly.entity_id
_entity_poly.type
_entity_poly.pdbx_seq_one_letter_code
_entity_poly.pdbx_strand_id
1 'polypeptide(L)'
;MGKRALLVCLVSSFTVLGAFSHDAVAQMRDERGVFPEKFVKSVRGKLIQGGLVIVTLQPDARALYDGRTLAQYKDQIVLGFGRNAPLNQSVLFTRGEIVRAVDFELAPRAYVEQRIDGLPPAFVTPPAEALAKIKHEAASKRKARGELTLRGGFAEAFIWPVAGRVTGVYGSRRFYNGEPRRPHYGIDIAAPAGTPIKAPAAGLVTLASPDMYFEGGLIFLDHGLRVTSAFMHLETLAVKVGDEVAQGDIIGKVGSTGRSTGPHLDWRMYWADQRIDPALLAPPR
;
A
#
# COMPACT_ATOMS: atom_id res chain seq x y z
N MET A 1 53.23 -39.51 -15.49
CA MET A 1 53.33 -38.25 -14.73
C MET A 1 52.19 -37.33 -15.19
N GLY A 2 51.05 -37.39 -14.54
CA GLY A 2 49.86 -36.61 -14.91
C GLY A 2 49.58 -35.58 -13.82
N LYS A 3 49.65 -34.31 -14.16
CA LYS A 3 49.31 -33.20 -13.28
C LYS A 3 47.78 -33.04 -13.23
N ARG A 4 47.17 -33.29 -12.07
CA ARG A 4 45.78 -32.93 -11.81
C ARG A 4 45.70 -31.44 -11.53
N ALA A 5 44.97 -30.72 -12.37
CA ALA A 5 44.59 -29.35 -12.12
C ALA A 5 43.40 -29.31 -11.16
N LEU A 6 43.55 -28.65 -10.00
CA LEU A 6 42.51 -28.41 -9.02
C LEU A 6 41.72 -27.18 -9.46
N LEU A 7 40.48 -27.41 -9.88
CA LEU A 7 39.56 -26.32 -10.23
C LEU A 7 38.93 -25.78 -8.93
N VAL A 8 39.41 -24.63 -8.48
CA VAL A 8 38.80 -23.88 -7.35
C VAL A 8 37.59 -23.15 -7.89
N CYS A 9 36.39 -23.63 -7.58
CA CYS A 9 35.16 -22.89 -7.77
C CYS A 9 35.08 -21.76 -6.72
N LEU A 10 35.35 -20.53 -7.14
CA LEU A 10 35.01 -19.34 -6.40
C LEU A 10 33.48 -19.14 -6.47
N VAL A 11 32.79 -19.48 -5.39
CA VAL A 11 31.41 -19.10 -5.18
C VAL A 11 31.41 -17.62 -4.77
N SER A 12 31.22 -16.73 -5.75
CA SER A 12 30.96 -15.33 -5.49
C SER A 12 29.54 -15.18 -4.94
N SER A 13 29.47 -15.00 -3.64
CA SER A 13 28.22 -14.58 -2.95
C SER A 13 27.83 -13.19 -3.49
N PHE A 14 26.93 -13.15 -4.45
CA PHE A 14 26.23 -11.91 -4.81
C PHE A 14 25.32 -11.53 -3.65
N THR A 15 25.80 -10.67 -2.77
CA THR A 15 24.96 -9.91 -1.86
C THR A 15 24.16 -8.93 -2.73
N VAL A 16 22.90 -9.24 -2.99
CA VAL A 16 21.97 -8.29 -3.59
C VAL A 16 21.71 -7.20 -2.54
N LEU A 17 22.61 -6.19 -2.49
CA LEU A 17 22.27 -4.92 -1.88
C LEU A 17 21.18 -4.32 -2.75
N GLY A 18 19.93 -4.36 -2.25
CA GLY A 18 18.83 -3.62 -2.86
C GLY A 18 19.26 -2.17 -3.05
N ALA A 19 19.18 -1.68 -4.29
CA ALA A 19 19.43 -0.30 -4.62
C ALA A 19 18.41 0.57 -3.87
N PHE A 20 18.79 1.04 -2.69
CA PHE A 20 18.03 2.05 -1.95
C PHE A 20 18.09 3.33 -2.77
N SER A 21 16.93 3.85 -3.15
CA SER A 21 16.89 5.12 -3.86
C SER A 21 17.47 6.21 -2.94
N HIS A 22 18.63 6.70 -3.26
CA HIS A 22 19.29 7.82 -2.59
C HIS A 22 18.42 9.11 -2.62
N ASP A 23 17.38 9.12 -3.46
CA ASP A 23 16.54 10.29 -3.72
C ASP A 23 15.69 10.73 -2.52
N ALA A 24 15.14 9.80 -1.72
CA ALA A 24 14.31 10.17 -0.58
C ALA A 24 15.14 10.77 0.57
N VAL A 25 16.37 10.29 0.76
CA VAL A 25 17.30 10.84 1.75
C VAL A 25 17.73 12.26 1.37
N ALA A 26 17.94 12.51 0.06
CA ALA A 26 18.37 13.81 -0.44
C ALA A 26 17.28 14.90 -0.30
N GLN A 27 16.01 14.53 -0.20
CA GLN A 27 14.87 15.45 -0.16
C GLN A 27 14.45 15.85 1.26
N MET A 28 14.73 15.03 2.28
CA MET A 28 14.44 15.37 3.69
C MET A 28 15.58 16.16 4.31
N ARG A 29 15.41 17.47 4.44
CA ARG A 29 16.42 18.37 4.98
C ARG A 29 15.83 19.30 6.03
N ASP A 30 16.61 19.67 7.05
CA ASP A 30 16.22 20.71 8.00
C ASP A 30 16.28 22.11 7.34
N GLU A 31 15.86 23.14 8.06
CA GLU A 31 15.90 24.55 7.63
C GLU A 31 17.28 25.05 7.14
N ARG A 32 18.34 24.31 7.45
CA ARG A 32 19.72 24.58 7.02
C ARG A 32 20.12 23.74 5.80
N GLY A 33 19.19 22.96 5.23
CA GLY A 33 19.46 22.07 4.10
C GLY A 33 20.24 20.80 4.47
N VAL A 34 20.28 20.43 5.75
CA VAL A 34 21.03 19.26 6.26
C VAL A 34 20.08 18.10 6.55
N PHE A 35 20.48 16.88 6.15
CA PHE A 35 19.75 15.67 6.52
C PHE A 35 19.72 15.52 8.05
N PRO A 36 18.57 15.16 8.66
CA PRO A 36 18.40 15.16 10.12
C PRO A 36 19.04 13.92 10.79
N GLU A 37 20.31 13.68 10.59
CA GLU A 37 21.06 12.50 11.10
C GLU A 37 20.94 12.29 12.60
N LYS A 38 20.71 13.36 13.38
CA LYS A 38 20.49 13.25 14.83
C LYS A 38 19.20 12.53 15.18
N PHE A 39 18.23 12.46 14.26
CA PHE A 39 16.91 11.87 14.48
C PHE A 39 16.64 10.66 13.59
N VAL A 40 17.21 10.65 12.39
CA VAL A 40 16.91 9.69 11.33
C VAL A 40 18.18 8.95 10.92
N LYS A 41 18.11 7.62 10.88
CA LYS A 41 19.17 6.75 10.34
C LYS A 41 19.04 6.58 8.84
N SER A 42 17.80 6.33 8.36
CA SER A 42 17.53 6.08 6.95
C SER A 42 16.07 6.35 6.60
N VAL A 43 15.82 6.58 5.30
CA VAL A 43 14.50 6.70 4.71
C VAL A 43 14.43 5.75 3.52
N ARG A 44 13.36 4.96 3.44
CA ARG A 44 13.08 4.03 2.33
C ARG A 44 11.69 4.30 1.77
N GLY A 45 11.54 4.31 0.46
CA GLY A 45 10.29 4.58 -0.24
C GLY A 45 10.40 5.77 -1.18
N LYS A 46 9.27 6.28 -1.66
CA LYS A 46 9.23 7.38 -2.62
C LYS A 46 8.45 8.55 -2.05
N LEU A 47 9.09 9.72 -1.99
CA LEU A 47 8.46 11.01 -1.64
C LEU A 47 7.72 11.57 -2.85
N ILE A 48 6.54 11.02 -3.10
CA ILE A 48 5.68 11.34 -4.25
C ILE A 48 4.21 11.24 -3.85
N GLN A 49 3.32 11.94 -4.51
CA GLN A 49 1.88 11.77 -4.32
C GLN A 49 1.47 10.30 -4.57
N GLY A 50 0.74 9.70 -3.64
CA GLY A 50 0.42 8.27 -3.62
C GLY A 50 1.53 7.38 -3.03
N GLY A 51 2.65 7.97 -2.59
CA GLY A 51 3.79 7.24 -2.04
C GLY A 51 3.65 6.89 -0.56
N LEU A 52 4.54 6.01 -0.12
CA LEU A 52 4.73 5.65 1.28
C LEU A 52 6.23 5.55 1.55
N VAL A 53 6.66 6.10 2.67
CA VAL A 53 8.03 6.00 3.14
C VAL A 53 8.10 5.40 4.54
N ILE A 54 9.15 4.64 4.77
CA ILE A 54 9.52 4.08 6.06
C ILE A 54 10.76 4.83 6.52
N VAL A 55 10.67 5.43 7.69
CA VAL A 55 11.77 6.17 8.31
C VAL A 55 12.29 5.37 9.49
N THR A 56 13.59 5.06 9.47
CA THR A 56 14.28 4.42 10.60
C THR A 56 14.86 5.53 11.47
N LEU A 57 14.45 5.57 12.73
CA LEU A 57 14.82 6.60 13.68
C LEU A 57 16.09 6.27 14.45
N GLN A 58 16.76 7.26 14.96
CA GLN A 58 17.79 7.11 15.99
C GLN A 58 17.15 6.66 17.31
N PRO A 59 17.90 6.03 18.22
CA PRO A 59 17.40 5.70 19.55
C PRO A 59 16.80 6.94 20.24
N ASP A 60 15.68 6.76 20.93
CA ASP A 60 14.92 7.78 21.65
C ASP A 60 14.33 8.92 20.80
N ALA A 61 14.50 8.88 19.48
CA ALA A 61 13.83 9.82 18.60
C ALA A 61 12.35 9.48 18.46
N ARG A 62 11.51 10.52 18.31
CA ARG A 62 10.08 10.45 18.04
C ARG A 62 9.76 11.36 16.87
N ALA A 63 8.63 11.13 16.22
CA ALA A 63 8.17 11.96 15.13
C ALA A 63 6.69 12.31 15.32
N LEU A 64 6.35 13.56 14.98
CA LEU A 64 4.97 14.03 14.90
C LEU A 64 4.69 14.46 13.45
N TYR A 65 3.54 14.06 12.96
CA TYR A 65 3.06 14.43 11.64
C TYR A 65 1.59 14.83 11.73
N ASP A 66 1.19 15.95 11.14
CA ASP A 66 -0.14 16.55 11.30
C ASP A 66 -0.58 16.67 12.76
N GLY A 67 0.34 17.10 13.65
CA GLY A 67 0.09 17.29 15.09
C GLY A 67 -0.10 15.99 15.88
N ARG A 68 0.11 14.83 15.29
CA ARG A 68 -0.04 13.51 15.93
C ARG A 68 1.31 12.80 16.05
N THR A 69 1.59 12.28 17.23
CA THR A 69 2.74 11.39 17.41
C THR A 69 2.57 10.13 16.58
N LEU A 70 3.56 9.82 15.75
CA LEU A 70 3.56 8.60 14.95
C LEU A 70 3.92 7.40 15.82
N ALA A 71 3.15 6.33 15.63
CA ALA A 71 3.48 5.05 16.26
C ALA A 71 4.76 4.47 15.67
N GLN A 72 5.52 3.77 16.51
CA GLN A 72 6.76 3.10 16.13
C GLN A 72 6.63 1.60 16.29
N TYR A 73 7.21 0.87 15.36
CA TYR A 73 7.53 -0.55 15.52
C TYR A 73 9.04 -0.71 15.46
N LYS A 74 9.65 -1.17 16.57
CA LYS A 74 11.10 -1.10 16.80
C LYS A 74 11.58 0.37 16.65
N ASP A 75 12.44 0.65 15.71
CA ASP A 75 12.95 2.00 15.40
C ASP A 75 12.33 2.60 14.13
N GLN A 76 11.23 2.05 13.61
CA GLN A 76 10.63 2.47 12.35
C GLN A 76 9.28 3.15 12.54
N ILE A 77 9.04 4.17 11.74
CA ILE A 77 7.74 4.83 11.53
C ILE A 77 7.38 4.79 10.04
N VAL A 78 6.11 5.03 9.75
CA VAL A 78 5.58 5.10 8.39
C VAL A 78 4.94 6.46 8.15
N LEU A 79 5.17 7.01 6.96
CA LEU A 79 4.46 8.17 6.40
C LEU A 79 3.88 7.81 5.05
N GLY A 80 2.58 8.05 4.87
CA GLY A 80 1.88 7.77 3.62
C GLY A 80 1.20 9.02 3.07
N PHE A 81 1.33 9.24 1.78
CA PHE A 81 0.86 10.43 1.08
C PHE A 81 -0.25 10.08 0.09
N GLY A 82 -1.44 10.64 0.29
CA GLY A 82 -2.55 10.40 -0.60
C GLY A 82 -2.34 10.97 -1.99
N ARG A 83 -3.25 10.64 -2.91
CA ARG A 83 -3.23 11.09 -4.32
C ARG A 83 -3.08 12.61 -4.50
N ASN A 84 -3.73 13.38 -3.65
CA ASN A 84 -3.75 14.84 -3.70
C ASN A 84 -3.04 15.46 -2.49
N ALA A 85 -2.09 14.73 -1.88
CA ALA A 85 -1.31 15.29 -0.78
C ALA A 85 -0.66 16.62 -1.20
N PRO A 86 -0.64 17.65 -0.33
CA PRO A 86 0.13 18.85 -0.57
C PRO A 86 1.58 18.49 -0.90
N LEU A 87 2.21 19.22 -1.82
CA LEU A 87 3.59 18.91 -2.20
C LEU A 87 4.55 19.20 -1.05
N ASN A 88 4.36 20.31 -0.37
CA ASN A 88 5.18 20.67 0.79
C ASN A 88 4.68 19.92 2.02
N GLN A 89 5.56 19.20 2.67
CA GLN A 89 5.32 18.38 3.86
C GLN A 89 6.30 18.78 4.96
N SER A 90 5.88 18.58 6.21
CA SER A 90 6.74 18.82 7.38
C SER A 90 6.54 17.74 8.43
N VAL A 91 7.62 17.24 8.99
CA VAL A 91 7.63 16.31 10.12
C VAL A 91 8.42 16.92 11.26
N LEU A 92 7.84 16.93 12.45
CA LEU A 92 8.53 17.38 13.65
C LEU A 92 9.19 16.16 14.31
N PHE A 93 10.53 16.18 14.41
CA PHE A 93 11.28 15.17 15.14
C PHE A 93 11.67 15.69 16.52
N THR A 94 11.65 14.80 17.51
CA THR A 94 12.09 15.09 18.87
C THR A 94 13.07 14.04 19.36
N ARG A 95 14.08 14.43 20.16
CA ARG A 95 15.02 13.54 20.83
C ARG A 95 15.56 14.22 22.09
N GLY A 96 15.15 13.75 23.26
CA GLY A 96 15.35 14.48 24.51
C GLY A 96 14.68 15.87 24.41
N GLU A 97 15.42 16.93 24.74
CA GLU A 97 14.96 18.31 24.65
C GLU A 97 15.09 18.92 23.24
N ILE A 98 15.71 18.19 22.30
CA ILE A 98 15.93 18.71 20.94
C ILE A 98 14.69 18.46 20.11
N VAL A 99 14.19 19.55 19.51
CA VAL A 99 13.04 19.53 18.59
C VAL A 99 13.46 20.13 17.26
N ARG A 100 13.09 19.48 16.13
CA ARG A 100 13.39 19.96 14.77
C ARG A 100 12.22 19.66 13.83
N ALA A 101 11.80 20.70 13.11
CA ALA A 101 10.98 20.54 11.93
C ALA A 101 11.89 20.16 10.74
N VAL A 102 11.45 19.21 9.96
CA VAL A 102 12.11 18.76 8.73
C VAL A 102 11.08 18.85 7.61
N ASP A 103 11.33 19.80 6.72
CA ASP A 103 10.51 20.03 5.56
C ASP A 103 11.01 19.22 4.38
N PHE A 104 10.08 18.78 3.51
CA PHE A 104 10.40 18.06 2.29
C PHE A 104 9.30 18.24 1.25
N GLU A 105 9.65 18.06 -0.01
CA GLU A 105 8.70 18.17 -1.11
C GLU A 105 8.37 16.81 -1.70
N LEU A 106 7.09 16.57 -1.96
CA LEU A 106 6.63 15.42 -2.72
C LEU A 106 6.70 15.70 -4.20
N ALA A 107 7.22 14.76 -4.96
CA ALA A 107 7.10 14.81 -6.42
C ALA A 107 5.60 14.81 -6.83
N PRO A 108 5.17 15.73 -7.69
CA PRO A 108 3.81 15.74 -8.20
C PRO A 108 3.58 14.59 -9.18
N ARG A 109 2.31 14.15 -9.30
CA ARG A 109 1.92 13.11 -10.28
C ARG A 109 0.82 13.57 -11.19
N ALA A 110 1.00 13.35 -12.49
CA ALA A 110 -0.07 13.39 -13.47
C ALA A 110 -0.85 12.07 -13.46
N TYR A 111 -2.17 12.16 -13.52
CA TYR A 111 -3.06 11.00 -13.51
C TYR A 111 -3.87 10.93 -14.79
N VAL A 112 -3.89 9.76 -15.40
CA VAL A 112 -4.65 9.50 -16.63
C VAL A 112 -6.15 9.56 -16.39
N GLU A 113 -6.90 9.81 -17.45
CA GLU A 113 -8.35 9.76 -17.46
C GLU A 113 -8.81 8.39 -17.99
N GLN A 114 -9.79 7.77 -17.34
CA GLN A 114 -10.38 6.50 -17.72
C GLN A 114 -11.89 6.68 -17.88
N ARG A 115 -12.39 6.48 -19.09
CA ARG A 115 -13.82 6.49 -19.42
C ARG A 115 -14.33 5.07 -19.52
N ILE A 116 -15.41 4.77 -18.85
CA ILE A 116 -16.08 3.45 -18.85
C ILE A 116 -17.55 3.71 -19.17
N ASP A 117 -17.95 3.35 -20.38
CA ASP A 117 -19.30 3.54 -20.87
C ASP A 117 -20.06 2.21 -20.92
N GLY A 118 -21.39 2.29 -21.08
CA GLY A 118 -22.25 1.12 -21.14
C GLY A 118 -22.49 0.40 -19.80
N LEU A 119 -22.18 1.06 -18.67
CA LEU A 119 -22.44 0.50 -17.33
C LEU A 119 -23.96 0.50 -17.04
N PRO A 120 -24.49 -0.58 -16.43
CA PRO A 120 -25.85 -0.59 -15.91
C PRO A 120 -26.11 0.57 -14.95
N PRO A 121 -27.28 1.24 -14.99
CA PRO A 121 -27.59 2.37 -14.13
C PRO A 121 -27.38 2.11 -12.63
N ALA A 122 -27.71 0.90 -12.15
CA ALA A 122 -27.52 0.50 -10.75
C ALA A 122 -26.04 0.49 -10.31
N PHE A 123 -25.09 0.32 -11.24
CA PHE A 123 -23.66 0.41 -10.94
C PHE A 123 -23.19 1.86 -10.80
N VAL A 124 -23.91 2.79 -11.40
CA VAL A 124 -23.61 4.23 -11.37
C VAL A 124 -24.29 4.88 -10.15
N THR A 125 -25.57 4.57 -9.92
CA THR A 125 -26.35 5.09 -8.78
C THR A 125 -27.02 3.91 -8.06
N PRO A 126 -26.58 3.58 -6.82
CA PRO A 126 -27.19 2.50 -6.06
C PRO A 126 -28.68 2.77 -5.77
N PRO A 127 -29.52 1.75 -5.80
CA PRO A 127 -30.91 1.87 -5.42
C PRO A 127 -31.06 2.15 -3.90
N ALA A 128 -32.18 2.76 -3.51
CA ALA A 128 -32.40 3.22 -2.12
C ALA A 128 -32.29 2.09 -1.08
N GLU A 129 -32.77 0.88 -1.41
CA GLU A 129 -32.69 -0.30 -0.57
C GLU A 129 -31.26 -0.77 -0.28
N ALA A 130 -30.31 -0.48 -1.15
CA ALA A 130 -28.89 -0.83 -0.95
C ALA A 130 -28.15 0.13 -0.02
N LEU A 131 -28.67 1.33 0.22
CA LEU A 131 -27.97 2.38 0.96
C LEU A 131 -27.63 1.97 2.39
N ALA A 132 -28.52 1.26 3.07
CA ALA A 132 -28.30 0.78 4.44
C ALA A 132 -27.12 -0.23 4.48
N LYS A 133 -27.09 -1.22 3.56
CA LYS A 133 -25.98 -2.18 3.39
C LYS A 133 -24.67 -1.45 3.14
N ILE A 134 -24.65 -0.53 2.18
CA ILE A 134 -23.45 0.26 1.81
C ILE A 134 -22.93 1.05 3.01
N LYS A 135 -23.80 1.68 3.79
CA LYS A 135 -23.42 2.45 5.00
C LYS A 135 -22.79 1.53 6.06
N HIS A 136 -23.40 0.39 6.32
CA HIS A 136 -22.89 -0.61 7.26
C HIS A 136 -21.50 -1.13 6.83
N GLU A 137 -21.35 -1.49 5.57
CA GLU A 137 -20.09 -1.97 4.99
C GLU A 137 -18.98 -0.89 5.05
N ALA A 138 -19.34 0.37 4.81
CA ALA A 138 -18.39 1.49 4.93
C ALA A 138 -17.89 1.65 6.37
N ALA A 139 -18.75 1.43 7.38
CA ALA A 139 -18.38 1.45 8.79
C ALA A 139 -17.44 0.28 9.14
N SER A 140 -17.77 -0.93 8.69
CA SER A 140 -16.94 -2.14 8.87
C SER A 140 -15.55 -1.97 8.27
N LYS A 141 -15.45 -1.44 7.04
CA LYS A 141 -14.17 -1.12 6.38
C LYS A 141 -13.36 -0.07 7.14
N ARG A 142 -14.00 0.96 7.72
CA ARG A 142 -13.30 1.96 8.54
C ARG A 142 -12.76 1.33 9.84
N LYS A 143 -13.58 0.54 10.52
CA LYS A 143 -13.17 -0.17 11.74
C LYS A 143 -11.96 -1.05 11.47
N ALA A 144 -12.00 -1.88 10.43
CA ALA A 144 -10.93 -2.81 10.07
C ALA A 144 -9.57 -2.14 9.75
N ARG A 145 -9.59 -0.87 9.26
CA ARG A 145 -8.37 -0.08 9.01
C ARG A 145 -7.98 0.84 10.17
N GLY A 146 -8.87 1.03 11.13
CA GLY A 146 -8.67 2.01 12.20
C GLY A 146 -7.76 1.55 13.32
N GLU A 147 -7.56 0.26 13.46
CA GLU A 147 -6.74 -0.32 14.52
C GLU A 147 -5.25 -0.10 14.26
N LEU A 148 -4.54 0.26 15.31
CA LEU A 148 -3.08 0.35 15.29
C LEU A 148 -2.53 -0.96 15.83
N THR A 149 -1.81 -1.69 14.99
CA THR A 149 -1.07 -2.88 15.40
C THR A 149 0.44 -2.63 15.30
N LEU A 150 1.20 -3.26 16.17
CA LEU A 150 2.66 -3.20 16.16
C LEU A 150 3.21 -4.47 15.52
N ARG A 151 3.11 -4.54 14.18
CA ARG A 151 3.57 -5.64 13.33
C ARG A 151 4.61 -5.14 12.34
N GLY A 152 5.40 -6.01 11.76
CA GLY A 152 6.54 -5.67 10.91
C GLY A 152 6.32 -5.90 9.42
N GLY A 153 5.16 -6.38 8.99
CA GLY A 153 4.88 -6.70 7.58
C GLY A 153 5.00 -5.48 6.64
N PHE A 154 4.73 -4.27 7.15
CA PHE A 154 4.90 -3.03 6.38
C PHE A 154 6.34 -2.81 5.92
N ALA A 155 7.32 -3.40 6.61
CA ALA A 155 8.74 -3.23 6.32
C ALA A 155 9.29 -4.27 5.33
N GLU A 156 8.51 -5.26 4.94
CA GLU A 156 8.90 -6.24 3.93
C GLU A 156 8.96 -5.62 2.53
N ALA A 157 9.70 -6.24 1.63
CA ALA A 157 9.62 -5.95 0.20
C ALA A 157 8.33 -6.58 -0.34
N PHE A 158 7.34 -5.76 -0.65
CA PHE A 158 6.05 -6.25 -1.14
C PHE A 158 6.19 -6.99 -2.46
N ILE A 159 5.44 -8.07 -2.63
CA ILE A 159 5.32 -8.81 -3.90
C ILE A 159 3.98 -8.50 -4.56
N TRP A 160 3.89 -8.74 -5.87
CA TRP A 160 2.61 -8.67 -6.58
C TRP A 160 1.70 -9.82 -6.14
N PRO A 161 0.44 -9.54 -5.74
CA PRO A 161 -0.47 -10.56 -5.23
C PRO A 161 -0.92 -11.54 -6.31
N VAL A 162 -0.90 -11.15 -7.59
CA VAL A 162 -1.28 -12.00 -8.71
C VAL A 162 -0.48 -11.61 -9.96
N ALA A 163 -0.17 -12.59 -10.81
CA ALA A 163 0.36 -12.34 -12.14
C ALA A 163 -0.79 -11.93 -13.07
N GLY A 164 -0.53 -11.01 -14.03
CA GLY A 164 -1.53 -10.57 -14.99
C GLY A 164 -1.25 -9.16 -15.50
N ARG A 165 -1.98 -8.74 -16.54
CA ARG A 165 -1.85 -7.41 -17.13
C ARG A 165 -2.54 -6.36 -16.22
N VAL A 166 -1.86 -5.25 -15.94
CA VAL A 166 -2.47 -4.10 -15.27
C VAL A 166 -3.46 -3.42 -16.23
N THR A 167 -4.73 -3.33 -15.83
CA THR A 167 -5.83 -2.77 -16.61
C THR A 167 -6.40 -1.48 -16.02
N GLY A 168 -6.13 -1.22 -14.74
CA GLY A 168 -6.47 0.02 -14.06
C GLY A 168 -5.32 0.46 -13.17
N VAL A 169 -4.95 1.76 -13.23
CA VAL A 169 -3.85 2.31 -12.47
C VAL A 169 -4.34 3.24 -11.37
N TYR A 170 -3.58 3.30 -10.27
CA TYR A 170 -3.86 4.20 -9.16
C TYR A 170 -3.92 5.67 -9.61
N GLY A 171 -4.91 6.38 -9.07
CA GLY A 171 -5.07 7.82 -9.27
C GLY A 171 -5.81 8.20 -10.54
N SER A 172 -6.10 7.28 -11.47
CA SER A 172 -6.83 7.62 -12.70
C SER A 172 -8.17 8.28 -12.40
N ARG A 173 -8.49 9.36 -13.13
CA ARG A 173 -9.81 10.01 -13.09
C ARG A 173 -10.80 9.10 -13.79
N ARG A 174 -11.87 8.71 -13.10
CA ARG A 174 -12.89 7.83 -13.68
C ARG A 174 -14.13 8.61 -14.09
N PHE A 175 -14.61 8.31 -15.30
CA PHE A 175 -15.93 8.74 -15.81
C PHE A 175 -16.74 7.49 -16.10
N TYR A 176 -17.96 7.42 -15.57
CA TYR A 176 -18.90 6.33 -15.81
C TYR A 176 -20.09 6.87 -16.57
N ASN A 177 -20.30 6.38 -17.81
CA ASN A 177 -21.35 6.87 -18.72
C ASN A 177 -21.30 8.41 -18.87
N GLY A 178 -20.10 8.97 -19.00
CA GLY A 178 -19.86 10.42 -19.10
C GLY A 178 -19.79 11.19 -17.78
N GLU A 179 -20.27 10.61 -16.69
CA GLU A 179 -20.33 11.27 -15.38
C GLU A 179 -19.02 11.12 -14.58
N PRO A 180 -18.47 12.21 -13.98
CA PRO A 180 -17.26 12.13 -13.18
C PRO A 180 -17.51 11.31 -11.89
N ARG A 181 -16.55 10.48 -11.55
CA ARG A 181 -16.58 9.61 -10.37
C ARG A 181 -15.32 9.78 -9.55
N ARG A 182 -15.32 9.17 -8.35
CA ARG A 182 -14.11 9.14 -7.52
C ARG A 182 -12.98 8.48 -8.28
N PRO A 183 -11.74 9.00 -8.17
CA PRO A 183 -10.58 8.38 -8.77
C PRO A 183 -10.44 6.91 -8.40
N HIS A 184 -9.79 6.14 -9.25
CA HIS A 184 -9.36 4.79 -8.91
C HIS A 184 -8.22 4.84 -7.88
N TYR A 185 -8.40 4.16 -6.76
CA TYR A 185 -7.43 4.20 -5.66
C TYR A 185 -6.73 2.85 -5.46
N GLY A 186 -6.61 2.07 -6.52
CA GLY A 186 -5.97 0.77 -6.52
C GLY A 186 -5.34 0.46 -7.86
N ILE A 187 -4.98 -0.78 -8.02
CA ILE A 187 -4.49 -1.36 -9.28
C ILE A 187 -5.40 -2.52 -9.65
N ASP A 188 -5.99 -2.46 -10.84
CA ASP A 188 -6.73 -3.56 -11.40
C ASP A 188 -5.76 -4.47 -12.17
N ILE A 189 -5.72 -5.76 -11.82
CA ILE A 189 -4.87 -6.77 -12.44
C ILE A 189 -5.78 -7.83 -13.06
N ALA A 190 -5.86 -7.86 -14.38
CA ALA A 190 -6.64 -8.87 -15.10
C ALA A 190 -5.98 -10.24 -14.93
N ALA A 191 -6.78 -11.21 -14.46
CA ALA A 191 -6.39 -12.61 -14.33
C ALA A 191 -7.64 -13.49 -14.43
N PRO A 192 -7.54 -14.74 -14.90
CA PRO A 192 -8.68 -15.66 -14.95
C PRO A 192 -9.33 -15.86 -13.58
N ALA A 193 -10.66 -16.02 -13.55
CA ALA A 193 -11.37 -16.43 -12.34
C ALA A 193 -10.74 -17.71 -11.77
N GLY A 194 -10.71 -17.83 -10.44
CA GLY A 194 -10.07 -18.96 -9.76
C GLY A 194 -8.54 -18.82 -9.59
N THR A 195 -7.87 -17.81 -10.20
CA THR A 195 -6.43 -17.60 -10.03
C THR A 195 -6.12 -17.31 -8.56
N PRO A 196 -5.15 -18.02 -7.92
CA PRO A 196 -4.77 -17.78 -6.53
C PRO A 196 -4.21 -16.37 -6.31
N ILE A 197 -4.66 -15.73 -5.23
CA ILE A 197 -4.16 -14.42 -4.75
C ILE A 197 -3.23 -14.65 -3.58
N LYS A 198 -2.02 -14.10 -3.64
CA LYS A 198 -1.01 -14.19 -2.60
C LYS A 198 -1.03 -12.96 -1.69
N ALA A 199 -0.75 -13.14 -0.41
CA ALA A 199 -0.45 -12.03 0.50
C ALA A 199 0.82 -11.30 0.00
N PRO A 200 0.79 -9.98 -0.23
CA PRO A 200 1.94 -9.25 -0.76
C PRO A 200 3.04 -9.02 0.29
N ALA A 201 2.71 -9.12 1.57
CA ALA A 201 3.58 -9.06 2.74
C ALA A 201 2.86 -9.77 3.89
N ALA A 202 3.57 -10.11 4.96
CA ALA A 202 2.97 -10.66 6.17
C ALA A 202 1.92 -9.70 6.76
N GLY A 203 0.86 -10.25 7.36
CA GLY A 203 -0.21 -9.44 7.91
C GLY A 203 -1.24 -10.21 8.73
N LEU A 204 -2.12 -9.45 9.37
CA LEU A 204 -3.29 -9.95 10.08
C LEU A 204 -4.54 -9.67 9.25
N VAL A 205 -5.41 -10.65 9.07
CA VAL A 205 -6.71 -10.46 8.42
C VAL A 205 -7.64 -9.68 9.36
N THR A 206 -7.93 -8.43 9.02
CA THR A 206 -8.82 -7.56 9.82
C THR A 206 -10.24 -7.47 9.26
N LEU A 207 -10.44 -7.87 8.00
CA LEU A 207 -11.74 -8.00 7.36
C LEU A 207 -11.69 -9.14 6.35
N ALA A 208 -12.73 -9.99 6.36
CA ALA A 208 -12.99 -11.01 5.34
C ALA A 208 -14.50 -11.08 5.15
N SER A 209 -14.99 -10.67 3.99
CA SER A 209 -16.42 -10.65 3.67
C SER A 209 -16.63 -11.17 2.24
N PRO A 210 -17.50 -12.17 2.04
CA PRO A 210 -17.69 -12.75 0.71
C PRO A 210 -18.60 -11.92 -0.21
N ASP A 211 -19.40 -10.98 0.34
CA ASP A 211 -20.46 -10.29 -0.40
C ASP A 211 -20.64 -8.84 0.06
N MET A 212 -19.73 -7.95 -0.32
CA MET A 212 -19.94 -6.53 -0.20
C MET A 212 -20.55 -5.93 -1.47
N TYR A 213 -21.41 -4.94 -1.32
CA TYR A 213 -22.18 -4.38 -2.43
C TYR A 213 -21.33 -3.92 -3.62
N PHE A 214 -20.27 -3.17 -3.34
CA PHE A 214 -19.36 -2.70 -4.39
C PHE A 214 -18.16 -3.61 -4.59
N GLU A 215 -17.58 -4.07 -3.51
CA GLU A 215 -16.31 -4.78 -3.52
C GLU A 215 -16.48 -6.27 -3.82
N GLY A 216 -17.69 -6.83 -3.65
CA GLY A 216 -17.89 -8.26 -3.70
C GLY A 216 -17.13 -8.98 -2.60
N GLY A 217 -16.43 -10.06 -2.91
CA GLY A 217 -15.50 -10.70 -2.00
C GLY A 217 -14.35 -9.75 -1.67
N LEU A 218 -14.15 -9.48 -0.36
CA LEU A 218 -13.20 -8.50 0.14
C LEU A 218 -12.39 -9.06 1.29
N ILE A 219 -11.05 -8.88 1.22
CA ILE A 219 -10.14 -9.15 2.33
C ILE A 219 -9.34 -7.88 2.63
N PHE A 220 -9.13 -7.58 3.93
CA PHE A 220 -8.12 -6.63 4.40
C PHE A 220 -7.03 -7.35 5.16
N LEU A 221 -5.76 -7.01 4.85
CA LEU A 221 -4.58 -7.42 5.60
C LEU A 221 -3.94 -6.19 6.23
N ASP A 222 -3.85 -6.18 7.55
CA ASP A 222 -3.08 -5.19 8.32
C ASP A 222 -1.62 -5.64 8.42
N HIS A 223 -0.71 -4.84 7.86
CA HIS A 223 0.73 -5.08 7.86
C HIS A 223 1.46 -4.42 9.03
N GLY A 224 0.73 -3.74 9.92
CA GLY A 224 1.25 -2.95 11.04
C GLY A 224 1.38 -1.46 10.73
N LEU A 225 1.48 -0.66 11.77
CA LEU A 225 1.57 0.81 11.73
C LEU A 225 0.52 1.47 10.82
N ARG A 226 -0.71 0.89 10.79
CA ARG A 226 -1.85 1.31 9.95
C ARG A 226 -1.63 1.16 8.44
N VAL A 227 -0.68 0.35 8.02
CA VAL A 227 -0.52 -0.04 6.60
C VAL A 227 -1.42 -1.23 6.31
N THR A 228 -2.39 -1.06 5.41
CA THR A 228 -3.39 -2.09 5.12
C THR A 228 -3.50 -2.32 3.62
N SER A 229 -3.47 -3.60 3.19
CA SER A 229 -3.87 -4.02 1.84
C SER A 229 -5.34 -4.38 1.80
N ALA A 230 -5.99 -4.14 0.67
CA ALA A 230 -7.34 -4.60 0.36
C ALA A 230 -7.37 -5.32 -0.99
N PHE A 231 -8.09 -6.43 -1.03
CA PHE A 231 -8.25 -7.32 -2.19
C PHE A 231 -9.72 -7.47 -2.49
N MET A 232 -10.17 -7.07 -3.68
CA MET A 232 -11.59 -6.98 -4.04
C MET A 232 -11.93 -7.84 -5.24
N HIS A 233 -13.23 -8.06 -5.41
CA HIS A 233 -13.84 -8.84 -6.48
C HIS A 233 -13.52 -10.33 -6.41
N LEU A 234 -13.17 -10.82 -5.19
CA LEU A 234 -12.77 -12.20 -4.97
C LEU A 234 -13.96 -13.16 -5.20
N GLU A 235 -13.68 -14.29 -5.84
CA GLU A 235 -14.63 -15.40 -5.96
C GLU A 235 -14.72 -16.21 -4.66
N THR A 236 -13.56 -16.46 -4.04
CA THR A 236 -13.46 -17.20 -2.79
C THR A 236 -12.44 -16.55 -1.85
N LEU A 237 -12.72 -16.65 -0.56
CA LEU A 237 -11.83 -16.26 0.50
C LEU A 237 -11.22 -17.52 1.12
N ALA A 238 -9.90 -17.61 1.24
CA ALA A 238 -9.19 -18.74 1.86
C ALA A 238 -8.82 -18.48 3.33
N VAL A 239 -9.12 -17.28 3.83
CA VAL A 239 -8.78 -16.82 5.17
C VAL A 239 -9.99 -16.18 5.85
N LYS A 240 -9.97 -16.07 7.18
CA LYS A 240 -10.98 -15.41 8.01
C LYS A 240 -10.34 -14.35 8.91
N VAL A 241 -11.17 -13.48 9.46
CA VAL A 241 -10.72 -12.45 10.42
C VAL A 241 -9.99 -13.12 11.60
N GLY A 242 -8.82 -12.55 11.93
CA GLY A 242 -7.93 -13.04 12.97
C GLY A 242 -6.83 -13.98 12.48
N ASP A 243 -6.87 -14.44 11.23
CA ASP A 243 -5.78 -15.26 10.68
C ASP A 243 -4.53 -14.39 10.45
N GLU A 244 -3.38 -14.92 10.84
CA GLU A 244 -2.06 -14.37 10.49
C GLU A 244 -1.55 -15.06 9.23
N VAL A 245 -1.06 -14.28 8.28
CA VAL A 245 -0.53 -14.79 7.01
C VAL A 245 0.91 -14.31 6.81
N ALA A 246 1.73 -15.17 6.24
CA ALA A 246 3.06 -14.82 5.77
C ALA A 246 3.00 -14.28 4.33
N GLN A 247 4.05 -13.59 3.89
CA GLN A 247 4.20 -13.21 2.49
C GLN A 247 4.16 -14.44 1.58
N GLY A 248 3.33 -14.39 0.55
CA GLY A 248 3.17 -15.48 -0.42
C GLY A 248 2.06 -16.49 -0.11
N ASP A 249 1.49 -16.47 1.11
CA ASP A 249 0.34 -17.32 1.45
C ASP A 249 -0.86 -17.02 0.57
N ILE A 250 -1.62 -18.06 0.20
CA ILE A 250 -2.83 -17.92 -0.58
C ILE A 250 -3.96 -17.43 0.32
N ILE A 251 -4.50 -16.25 0.02
CA ILE A 251 -5.56 -15.62 0.81
C ILE A 251 -6.95 -15.73 0.17
N GLY A 252 -7.02 -16.03 -1.13
CA GLY A 252 -8.27 -16.14 -1.87
C GLY A 252 -8.02 -16.39 -3.34
N LYS A 253 -9.09 -16.25 -4.15
CA LYS A 253 -9.03 -16.43 -5.60
C LYS A 253 -9.67 -15.23 -6.32
N VAL A 254 -9.10 -14.89 -7.46
CA VAL A 254 -9.65 -13.87 -8.37
C VAL A 254 -11.05 -14.25 -8.80
N GLY A 255 -11.95 -13.29 -8.81
CA GLY A 255 -13.31 -13.43 -9.30
C GLY A 255 -13.77 -12.21 -10.10
N SER A 256 -15.08 -12.02 -10.12
CA SER A 256 -15.75 -10.86 -10.75
C SER A 256 -16.98 -10.46 -9.91
N THR A 257 -16.90 -10.61 -8.60
CA THR A 257 -18.00 -10.32 -7.68
C THR A 257 -18.13 -8.83 -7.41
N GLY A 258 -19.29 -8.40 -6.91
CA GLY A 258 -19.58 -6.98 -6.67
C GLY A 258 -19.67 -6.16 -7.96
N ARG A 259 -19.19 -4.91 -7.92
CA ARG A 259 -19.21 -4.00 -9.09
C ARG A 259 -17.97 -4.21 -9.96
N SER A 260 -18.00 -5.25 -10.77
CA SER A 260 -16.93 -5.65 -11.68
C SER A 260 -17.48 -5.85 -13.11
N THR A 261 -16.65 -5.59 -14.11
CA THR A 261 -16.98 -5.82 -15.54
C THR A 261 -16.36 -7.10 -16.09
N GLY A 262 -15.60 -7.83 -15.29
CA GLY A 262 -14.96 -9.08 -15.69
C GLY A 262 -13.90 -9.52 -14.67
N PRO A 263 -13.35 -10.73 -14.81
CA PRO A 263 -12.42 -11.29 -13.84
C PRO A 263 -11.14 -10.44 -13.70
N HIS A 264 -10.90 -9.91 -12.50
CA HIS A 264 -9.69 -9.17 -12.13
C HIS A 264 -9.56 -9.06 -10.61
N LEU A 265 -8.37 -8.72 -10.14
CA LEU A 265 -8.12 -8.29 -8.78
C LEU A 265 -8.01 -6.75 -8.76
N ASP A 266 -8.82 -6.07 -7.93
CA ASP A 266 -8.56 -4.68 -7.52
C ASP A 266 -7.75 -4.74 -6.21
N TRP A 267 -6.45 -4.42 -6.28
CA TRP A 267 -5.54 -4.36 -5.13
C TRP A 267 -5.34 -2.92 -4.70
N ARG A 268 -5.66 -2.61 -3.43
CA ARG A 268 -5.50 -1.28 -2.84
C ARG A 268 -4.60 -1.31 -1.61
N MET A 269 -3.97 -0.16 -1.37
CA MET A 269 -3.18 0.07 -0.16
C MET A 269 -3.64 1.32 0.58
N TYR A 270 -3.52 1.27 1.89
CA TYR A 270 -3.85 2.38 2.77
C TYR A 270 -2.72 2.58 3.79
N TRP A 271 -2.51 3.82 4.19
CA TRP A 271 -1.87 4.20 5.43
C TRP A 271 -2.84 5.08 6.20
N ALA A 272 -3.37 4.59 7.33
CA ALA A 272 -4.50 5.19 8.02
C ALA A 272 -5.66 5.49 7.03
N ASP A 273 -6.06 6.76 6.89
CA ASP A 273 -7.10 7.18 5.95
C ASP A 273 -6.57 7.57 4.56
N GLN A 274 -5.24 7.60 4.39
CA GLN A 274 -4.61 7.89 3.09
C GLN A 274 -4.63 6.67 2.19
N ARG A 275 -4.95 6.87 0.92
CA ARG A 275 -4.88 5.84 -0.12
C ARG A 275 -3.54 5.92 -0.82
N ILE A 276 -2.82 4.81 -0.84
CA ILE A 276 -1.44 4.70 -1.33
C ILE A 276 -1.44 3.89 -2.63
N ASP A 277 -0.51 4.18 -3.51
CA ASP A 277 -0.34 3.43 -4.75
C ASP A 277 0.41 2.11 -4.49
N PRO A 278 -0.24 0.95 -4.64
CA PRO A 278 0.39 -0.35 -4.43
C PRO A 278 1.61 -0.59 -5.32
N ALA A 279 1.61 -0.06 -6.57
CA ALA A 279 2.72 -0.25 -7.51
C ALA A 279 4.03 0.41 -7.06
N LEU A 280 3.97 1.35 -6.11
CA LEU A 280 5.17 1.97 -5.57
C LEU A 280 5.85 1.11 -4.49
N LEU A 281 5.17 0.09 -3.98
CA LEU A 281 5.65 -0.81 -2.92
C LEU A 281 6.15 -2.14 -3.49
N ALA A 282 5.58 -2.61 -4.59
CA ALA A 282 6.00 -3.82 -5.28
C ALA A 282 7.13 -3.54 -6.30
N PRO A 283 7.89 -4.58 -6.72
CA PRO A 283 8.94 -4.40 -7.73
C PRO A 283 8.36 -3.93 -9.07
N PRO A 284 9.12 -3.21 -9.90
CA PRO A 284 8.70 -2.83 -11.24
C PRO A 284 8.26 -4.04 -12.07
N ARG A 285 7.26 -3.84 -12.92
CA ARG A 285 6.79 -4.83 -13.92
C ARG A 285 7.28 -4.47 -15.31
#